data_50f00e4fa30331ca8a6210a36cb86995
#
_entry.id   50f00e4fa30331ca8a6210a36cb86995
#
_cell.length_a   1.000
_cell.length_b   1.000
_cell.length_c   1.000
_cell.angle_alpha   90.00
_cell.angle_beta   90.00
_cell.angle_gamma   90.00
#
_symmetry.space_group_name_H-M   'P 1'
#
loop_
_entity.id
_entity.type
_entity.pdbx_description
1 polymer ?
#
loop_
_entity_poly.entity_id
_entity_poly.type
_entity_poly.pdbx_seq_one_letter_code
_entity_poly.pdbx_strand_id
1 'polypeptide(L)'
;MKSVYKIPQKIKCLTDERKRKSIPLFNIVMPVLLFLMLQYESFHTIFSAPESMSKRLKNCISGRIPKVDAVRDLLSRINPDEIRSIHEEMIDIIKRNRVFREGTIGGYVVAGLDGVELFSSTKKSCRNCLSRKNTQGKPNTFTGV
;
A
#
# COMPACT_ATOMS: atom_id res chain seq x y z
N MET A 1 -9.92 13.36 18.36
CA MET A 1 -9.12 14.03 17.30
C MET A 1 -9.76 13.75 15.95
N LYS A 2 -10.25 14.78 15.25
CA LYS A 2 -10.72 14.61 13.86
C LYS A 2 -9.48 14.35 13.00
N SER A 3 -9.43 13.20 12.31
CA SER A 3 -8.32 12.87 11.42
C SER A 3 -8.23 13.92 10.31
N VAL A 4 -7.14 14.67 10.26
CA VAL A 4 -6.90 15.74 9.26
C VAL A 4 -6.96 15.18 7.84
N TYR A 5 -6.48 13.98 7.65
CA TYR A 5 -6.38 13.35 6.32
C TYR A 5 -7.66 12.64 5.86
N LYS A 6 -8.61 12.38 6.75
CA LYS A 6 -9.87 11.69 6.45
C LYS A 6 -9.71 10.39 5.62
N ILE A 7 -8.59 9.68 5.78
CA ILE A 7 -8.25 8.47 5.01
C ILE A 7 -9.39 7.44 4.98
N PRO A 8 -10.05 7.10 6.12
CA PRO A 8 -11.15 6.14 6.09
C PRO A 8 -12.31 6.55 5.19
N GLN A 9 -12.64 7.85 5.15
CA GLN A 9 -13.70 8.37 4.29
C GLN A 9 -13.31 8.29 2.81
N LYS A 10 -12.07 8.64 2.47
CA LYS A 10 -11.55 8.57 1.09
C LYS A 10 -11.52 7.13 0.57
N ILE A 11 -11.08 6.17 1.39
CA ILE A 11 -11.12 4.75 1.02
C ILE A 11 -12.55 4.27 0.74
N LYS A 12 -13.54 4.75 1.49
CA LYS A 12 -14.96 4.39 1.26
C LYS A 12 -15.52 4.92 -0.05
N CYS A 13 -14.91 5.97 -0.61
CA CYS A 13 -15.31 6.55 -1.89
C CYS A 13 -14.70 5.86 -3.11
N LEU A 14 -13.76 4.92 -2.92
CA LEU A 14 -13.16 4.17 -4.01
C LEU A 14 -14.18 3.29 -4.74
N THR A 15 -14.04 3.20 -6.06
CA THR A 15 -14.89 2.36 -6.90
C THR A 15 -14.57 0.87 -6.71
N ASP A 16 -15.59 0.06 -6.51
CA ASP A 16 -15.47 -1.39 -6.35
C ASP A 16 -16.02 -2.12 -7.57
N GLU A 17 -15.15 -2.56 -8.44
CA GLU A 17 -15.49 -3.28 -9.68
C GLU A 17 -15.59 -4.81 -9.52
N ARG A 18 -15.50 -5.32 -8.30
CA ARG A 18 -15.62 -6.77 -8.06
C ARG A 18 -17.03 -7.27 -8.39
N LYS A 19 -17.11 -8.43 -9.02
CA LYS A 19 -18.38 -9.09 -9.32
C LYS A 19 -19.14 -9.53 -8.05
N ARG A 20 -18.39 -9.97 -7.02
CA ARG A 20 -18.95 -10.40 -5.72
C ARG A 20 -18.42 -9.49 -4.62
N LYS A 21 -19.31 -8.70 -4.02
CA LYS A 21 -19.00 -7.71 -2.97
C LYS A 21 -19.39 -8.23 -1.57
N SER A 22 -19.07 -9.48 -1.26
CA SER A 22 -19.39 -10.11 0.04
C SER A 22 -18.69 -9.45 1.24
N ILE A 23 -17.54 -8.79 0.99
CA ILE A 23 -16.79 -8.03 1.99
C ILE A 23 -16.70 -6.59 1.48
N PRO A 24 -17.08 -5.57 2.28
CA PRO A 24 -16.95 -4.17 1.90
C PRO A 24 -15.52 -3.83 1.47
N LEU A 25 -15.36 -2.99 0.45
CA LEU A 25 -14.05 -2.54 -0.06
C LEU A 25 -13.17 -1.99 1.07
N PHE A 26 -13.72 -1.16 1.92
CA PHE A 26 -13.01 -0.59 3.07
C PHE A 26 -12.38 -1.66 3.97
N ASN A 27 -13.08 -2.78 4.20
CA ASN A 27 -12.59 -3.87 5.05
C ASN A 27 -11.47 -4.68 4.40
N ILE A 28 -11.18 -4.46 3.12
CA ILE A 28 -10.05 -5.07 2.41
C ILE A 28 -8.90 -4.06 2.28
N VAL A 29 -9.18 -2.83 1.85
CA VAL A 29 -8.14 -1.82 1.62
C VAL A 29 -7.49 -1.37 2.94
N MET A 30 -8.28 -1.18 4.00
CA MET A 30 -7.75 -0.71 5.28
C MET A 30 -6.72 -1.67 5.91
N PRO A 31 -6.94 -2.99 5.98
CA PRO A 31 -5.91 -3.94 6.40
C PRO A 31 -4.66 -3.93 5.51
N VAL A 32 -4.82 -3.81 4.19
CA VAL A 32 -3.68 -3.71 3.27
C VAL A 32 -2.86 -2.47 3.55
N LEU A 33 -3.50 -1.32 3.73
CA LEU A 33 -2.82 -0.07 4.09
C LEU A 33 -2.06 -0.19 5.40
N LEU A 34 -2.70 -0.72 6.45
CA LEU A 34 -2.06 -0.94 7.74
C LEU A 34 -0.88 -1.91 7.64
N PHE A 35 -1.02 -2.96 6.84
CA PHE A 35 0.03 -3.92 6.56
C PHE A 35 1.27 -3.26 5.92
N LEU A 36 1.07 -2.42 4.91
CA LEU A 36 2.14 -1.67 4.25
C LEU A 36 2.79 -0.67 5.21
N MET A 37 2.00 0.03 6.02
CA MET A 37 2.53 0.98 7.02
C MET A 37 3.36 0.30 8.12
N LEU A 38 3.02 -0.93 8.49
CA LEU A 38 3.74 -1.73 9.49
C LEU A 38 4.89 -2.53 8.89
N GLN A 39 5.16 -2.40 7.59
CA GLN A 39 6.26 -3.04 6.86
C GLN A 39 6.31 -4.58 7.01
N TYR A 40 5.15 -5.23 7.03
CA TYR A 40 5.11 -6.69 7.04
C TYR A 40 5.56 -7.28 5.69
N GLU A 41 6.36 -8.32 5.72
CA GLU A 41 6.94 -8.95 4.53
C GLU A 41 5.93 -9.76 3.70
N SER A 42 4.84 -10.24 4.31
CA SER A 42 3.89 -11.10 3.62
C SER A 42 2.45 -10.91 4.09
N PHE A 43 1.51 -10.90 3.16
CA PHE A 43 0.07 -10.88 3.48
C PHE A 43 -0.37 -12.09 4.32
N HIS A 44 0.35 -13.20 4.28
CA HIS A 44 0.08 -14.35 5.14
C HIS A 44 0.26 -14.05 6.62
N THR A 45 1.16 -13.13 6.98
CA THR A 45 1.38 -12.75 8.38
C THR A 45 0.17 -12.08 9.02
N ILE A 46 -0.70 -11.43 8.26
CA ILE A 46 -1.98 -10.89 8.78
C ILE A 46 -2.86 -12.02 9.32
N PHE A 47 -2.87 -13.18 8.64
CA PHE A 47 -3.73 -14.32 8.98
C PHE A 47 -3.11 -15.20 10.08
N SER A 48 -1.79 -15.15 10.21
CA SER A 48 -1.00 -15.82 11.26
C SER A 48 -0.79 -14.91 12.48
N ALA A 49 -1.31 -13.67 12.43
CA ALA A 49 -1.07 -12.67 13.46
C ALA A 49 -1.62 -13.12 14.83
N PRO A 50 -0.95 -12.76 15.93
CA PRO A 50 -1.44 -13.03 17.28
C PRO A 50 -2.87 -12.53 17.49
N GLU A 51 -3.64 -13.22 18.36
CA GLU A 51 -5.06 -12.89 18.58
C GLU A 51 -5.29 -11.43 19.00
N SER A 52 -4.35 -10.85 19.75
CA SER A 52 -4.36 -9.45 20.15
C SER A 52 -4.35 -8.48 18.96
N MET A 53 -3.57 -8.80 17.94
CA MET A 53 -3.47 -7.99 16.70
C MET A 53 -4.70 -8.19 15.83
N SER A 54 -5.21 -9.42 15.76
CA SER A 54 -6.45 -9.74 15.09
C SER A 54 -7.65 -8.99 15.70
N LYS A 55 -7.70 -8.83 17.03
CA LYS A 55 -8.71 -8.00 17.72
C LYS A 55 -8.61 -6.52 17.36
N ARG A 56 -7.40 -5.94 17.37
CA ARG A 56 -7.19 -4.53 16.98
C ARG A 56 -7.60 -4.27 15.53
N LEU A 57 -7.25 -5.19 14.64
CA LEU A 57 -7.62 -5.08 13.23
C LEU A 57 -9.15 -5.17 13.05
N LYS A 58 -9.82 -6.10 13.76
CA LYS A 58 -11.29 -6.21 13.78
C LYS A 58 -11.98 -4.95 14.28
N ASN A 59 -11.36 -4.23 15.21
CA ASN A 59 -11.89 -2.95 15.71
C ASN A 59 -11.76 -1.81 14.67
N CYS A 60 -10.75 -1.89 13.80
CA CYS A 60 -10.56 -0.91 12.70
C CYS A 60 -11.49 -1.19 11.52
N ILE A 61 -11.81 -2.46 11.28
CA ILE A 61 -12.70 -2.91 10.21
C ILE A 61 -13.97 -3.51 10.83
N SER A 62 -15.12 -3.00 10.46
CA SER A 62 -16.39 -3.55 10.94
C SER A 62 -16.64 -4.91 10.30
N GLY A 63 -16.24 -5.99 10.94
CA GLY A 63 -16.58 -7.34 10.48
C GLY A 63 -15.40 -8.29 10.22
N ARG A 64 -15.55 -9.13 9.20
CA ARG A 64 -14.63 -10.24 8.90
C ARG A 64 -13.33 -9.75 8.26
N ILE A 65 -12.19 -10.27 8.74
CA ILE A 65 -10.88 -10.08 8.10
C ILE A 65 -10.91 -10.78 6.72
N PRO A 66 -10.53 -10.09 5.64
CA PRO A 66 -10.53 -10.66 4.29
C PRO A 66 -9.46 -11.74 4.15
N LYS A 67 -9.73 -12.80 3.41
CA LYS A 67 -8.72 -13.78 3.00
C LYS A 67 -7.81 -13.18 1.91
N VAL A 68 -6.61 -13.75 1.74
CA VAL A 68 -5.61 -13.30 0.74
C VAL A 68 -6.20 -13.23 -0.68
N ASP A 69 -7.06 -14.20 -1.04
CA ASP A 69 -7.68 -14.22 -2.38
C ASP A 69 -8.62 -13.02 -2.60
N ALA A 70 -9.35 -12.59 -1.57
CA ALA A 70 -10.20 -11.40 -1.66
C ALA A 70 -9.36 -10.12 -1.81
N VAL A 71 -8.22 -10.06 -1.14
CA VAL A 71 -7.25 -8.95 -1.30
C VAL A 71 -6.71 -8.94 -2.72
N ARG A 72 -6.27 -10.08 -3.23
CA ARG A 72 -5.73 -10.21 -4.59
C ARG A 72 -6.75 -9.83 -5.66
N ASP A 73 -8.00 -10.32 -5.55
CA ASP A 73 -9.08 -9.99 -6.49
C ASP A 73 -9.39 -8.49 -6.49
N LEU A 74 -9.43 -7.84 -5.31
CA LEU A 74 -9.62 -6.39 -5.24
C LEU A 74 -8.46 -5.64 -5.87
N LEU A 75 -7.22 -5.93 -5.46
CA LEU A 75 -6.03 -5.20 -5.93
C LEU A 75 -5.80 -5.34 -7.44
N SER A 76 -6.27 -6.44 -8.06
CA SER A 76 -6.20 -6.60 -9.51
C SER A 76 -7.23 -5.78 -10.30
N ARG A 77 -8.24 -5.21 -9.62
CA ARG A 77 -9.36 -4.50 -10.25
C ARG A 77 -9.50 -3.04 -9.80
N ILE A 78 -8.88 -2.67 -8.70
CA ILE A 78 -8.94 -1.30 -8.20
C ILE A 78 -8.28 -0.35 -9.21
N ASN A 79 -8.91 0.79 -9.44
CA ASN A 79 -8.33 1.81 -10.30
C ASN A 79 -7.16 2.50 -9.60
N PRO A 80 -5.93 2.38 -10.12
CA PRO A 80 -4.75 3.01 -9.51
C PRO A 80 -4.82 4.54 -9.50
N ASP A 81 -5.53 5.16 -10.44
CA ASP A 81 -5.65 6.62 -10.51
C ASP A 81 -6.50 7.18 -9.36
N GLU A 82 -7.49 6.44 -8.87
CA GLU A 82 -8.23 6.82 -7.67
C GLU A 82 -7.33 6.80 -6.42
N ILE A 83 -6.44 5.82 -6.31
CA ILE A 83 -5.45 5.76 -5.22
C ILE A 83 -4.45 6.92 -5.33
N ARG A 84 -3.98 7.22 -6.55
CA ARG A 84 -3.09 8.35 -6.81
C ARG A 84 -3.74 9.67 -6.42
N SER A 85 -5.00 9.89 -6.77
CA SER A 85 -5.75 11.09 -6.41
C SER A 85 -5.83 11.27 -4.88
N ILE A 86 -6.11 10.19 -4.13
CA ILE A 86 -6.10 10.24 -2.66
C ILE A 86 -4.72 10.63 -2.13
N HIS A 87 -3.65 10.08 -2.69
CA HIS A 87 -2.29 10.40 -2.30
C HIS A 87 -1.95 11.87 -2.57
N GLU A 88 -2.29 12.39 -3.74
CA GLU A 88 -2.07 13.79 -4.13
C GLU A 88 -2.80 14.75 -3.19
N GLU A 89 -4.06 14.48 -2.86
CA GLU A 89 -4.80 15.28 -1.88
C GLU A 89 -4.14 15.26 -0.49
N MET A 90 -3.58 14.11 -0.07
CA MET A 90 -2.85 14.04 1.19
C MET A 90 -1.58 14.90 1.16
N ILE A 91 -0.83 14.86 0.07
CA ILE A 91 0.37 15.69 -0.14
C ILE A 91 0.00 17.18 -0.10
N ASP A 92 -1.12 17.58 -0.70
CA ASP A 92 -1.57 18.96 -0.68
C ASP A 92 -1.97 19.44 0.74
N ILE A 93 -2.56 18.55 1.55
CA ILE A 93 -2.81 18.85 2.96
C ILE A 93 -1.50 19.04 3.73
N ILE A 94 -0.52 18.17 3.50
CA ILE A 94 0.81 18.25 4.13
C ILE A 94 1.51 19.55 3.74
N LYS A 95 1.48 19.91 2.45
CA LYS A 95 2.04 21.18 1.94
C LYS A 95 1.36 22.40 2.58
N ARG A 96 0.02 22.43 2.62
CA ARG A 96 -0.74 23.52 3.25
C ARG A 96 -0.44 23.68 4.73
N ASN A 97 -0.25 22.57 5.44
CA ASN A 97 0.12 22.57 6.85
C ASN A 97 1.61 22.87 7.08
N ARG A 98 2.37 23.15 6.03
CA ARG A 98 3.78 23.54 6.08
C ARG A 98 4.71 22.51 6.76
N VAL A 99 4.31 21.23 6.77
CA VAL A 99 5.08 20.15 7.42
C VAL A 99 6.51 20.03 6.84
N PHE A 100 6.68 20.32 5.54
CA PHE A 100 8.00 20.26 4.91
C PHE A 100 8.93 21.44 5.24
N ARG A 101 8.46 22.47 5.96
CA ARG A 101 9.31 23.65 6.25
C ARG A 101 10.46 23.34 7.19
N GLU A 102 10.29 22.40 8.10
CA GLU A 102 11.32 22.00 9.07
C GLU A 102 12.53 21.31 8.41
N GLY A 103 12.36 20.74 7.21
CA GLY A 103 13.41 20.07 6.43
C GLY A 103 13.93 20.87 5.23
N THR A 104 13.75 22.20 5.22
CA THR A 104 14.25 23.03 4.10
C THR A 104 15.70 23.46 4.32
N ILE A 105 16.49 23.44 3.23
CA ILE A 105 17.85 23.98 3.19
C ILE A 105 17.81 25.19 2.27
N GLY A 106 18.13 26.38 2.80
CA GLY A 106 18.09 27.63 2.04
C GLY A 106 16.70 27.99 1.49
N GLY A 107 15.61 27.51 2.13
CA GLY A 107 14.23 27.71 1.66
C GLY A 107 13.74 26.70 0.62
N TYR A 108 14.57 25.75 0.19
CA TYR A 108 14.22 24.71 -0.77
C TYR A 108 13.94 23.39 -0.06
N VAL A 109 12.92 22.67 -0.53
CA VAL A 109 12.65 21.28 -0.12
C VAL A 109 13.64 20.37 -0.81
N VAL A 110 14.43 19.63 -0.04
CA VAL A 110 15.36 18.62 -0.57
C VAL A 110 14.59 17.32 -0.79
N ALA A 111 14.60 16.80 -2.01
CA ALA A 111 14.05 15.50 -2.36
C ALA A 111 15.18 14.55 -2.76
N GLY A 112 15.27 13.41 -2.08
CA GLY A 112 16.12 12.29 -2.51
C GLY A 112 15.31 11.36 -3.41
N LEU A 113 15.85 11.03 -4.58
CA LEU A 113 15.31 10.01 -5.46
C LEU A 113 16.20 8.78 -5.37
N ASP A 114 15.64 7.65 -4.93
CA ASP A 114 16.32 6.37 -4.88
C ASP A 114 15.44 5.29 -5.50
N GLY A 115 16.07 4.32 -6.16
CA GLY A 115 15.38 3.18 -6.74
C GLY A 115 15.10 2.12 -5.68
N VAL A 116 13.85 1.73 -5.53
CA VAL A 116 13.46 0.66 -4.61
C VAL A 116 13.19 -0.63 -5.39
N GLU A 117 13.85 -1.72 -4.99
CA GLU A 117 13.53 -3.05 -5.48
C GLU A 117 12.24 -3.54 -4.82
N LEU A 118 11.12 -3.60 -5.57
CA LEU A 118 9.83 -4.02 -5.04
C LEU A 118 9.75 -5.52 -4.83
N PHE A 119 10.30 -6.30 -5.77
CA PHE A 119 10.46 -7.75 -5.62
C PHE A 119 11.54 -8.26 -6.56
N SER A 120 12.13 -9.41 -6.21
CA SER A 120 13.03 -10.14 -7.07
C SER A 120 12.51 -11.54 -7.39
N SER A 121 12.80 -12.06 -8.58
CA SER A 121 12.35 -13.38 -9.00
C SER A 121 13.31 -14.01 -10.00
N THR A 122 13.56 -15.30 -9.84
CA THR A 122 14.28 -16.13 -10.82
C THR A 122 13.33 -16.79 -11.84
N LYS A 123 12.01 -16.74 -11.60
CA LYS A 123 10.98 -17.44 -12.37
C LYS A 123 10.08 -16.52 -13.18
N LYS A 124 9.92 -15.27 -12.73
CA LYS A 124 9.02 -14.31 -13.36
C LYS A 124 9.81 -13.12 -13.85
N SER A 125 9.58 -12.71 -15.09
CA SER A 125 10.12 -11.48 -15.67
C SER A 125 9.02 -10.77 -16.47
N CYS A 126 9.13 -9.46 -16.58
CA CYS A 126 8.28 -8.63 -17.42
C CYS A 126 9.15 -7.78 -18.34
N ARG A 127 8.54 -7.16 -19.35
CA ARG A 127 9.25 -6.32 -20.33
C ARG A 127 10.05 -5.18 -19.69
N ASN A 128 9.57 -4.67 -18.56
CA ASN A 128 10.17 -3.52 -17.84
C ASN A 128 10.99 -3.98 -16.60
N CYS A 129 11.20 -5.29 -16.42
CA CYS A 129 12.00 -5.77 -15.32
C CYS A 129 13.48 -5.57 -15.61
N LEU A 130 14.21 -5.11 -14.60
CA LEU A 130 15.66 -5.11 -14.62
C LEU A 130 16.20 -6.51 -14.29
N SER A 131 17.38 -6.85 -14.79
CA SER A 131 18.00 -8.13 -14.50
C SER A 131 19.45 -7.94 -14.04
N ARG A 132 19.85 -8.68 -13.01
CA ARG A 132 21.25 -8.81 -12.63
C ARG A 132 21.57 -10.27 -12.33
N LYS A 133 22.83 -10.66 -12.50
CA LYS A 133 23.30 -11.99 -12.12
C LYS A 133 23.46 -12.04 -10.60
N ASN A 134 22.96 -13.09 -9.99
CA ASN A 134 23.24 -13.36 -8.58
C ASN A 134 24.67 -13.88 -8.39
N THR A 135 25.09 -14.08 -7.14
CA THR A 135 26.43 -14.61 -6.80
C THR A 135 26.74 -15.99 -7.40
N GLN A 136 25.68 -16.72 -7.85
CA GLN A 136 25.79 -18.01 -8.52
C GLN A 136 25.75 -17.89 -10.06
N GLY A 137 25.81 -16.68 -10.61
CA GLY A 137 25.76 -16.42 -12.05
C GLY A 137 24.39 -16.60 -12.70
N LYS A 138 23.32 -16.93 -11.95
CA LYS A 138 21.96 -17.05 -12.46
C LYS A 138 21.30 -15.68 -12.58
N PRO A 139 20.54 -15.42 -13.66
CA PRO A 139 19.82 -14.18 -13.81
C PRO A 139 18.71 -14.08 -12.74
N ASN A 140 18.68 -12.97 -12.04
CA ASN A 140 17.59 -12.58 -11.15
C ASN A 140 16.94 -11.32 -11.70
N THR A 141 15.63 -11.36 -11.92
CA THR A 141 14.87 -10.21 -12.41
C THR A 141 14.20 -9.51 -11.24
N PHE A 142 14.22 -8.20 -11.25
CA PHE A 142 13.59 -7.39 -10.22
C PHE A 142 12.84 -6.22 -10.85
N THR A 143 11.74 -5.84 -10.21
CA THR A 143 10.98 -4.64 -10.57
C THR A 143 11.35 -3.56 -9.57
N GLY A 144 11.90 -2.47 -10.08
CA GLY A 144 12.19 -1.26 -9.32
C GLY A 144 11.32 -0.10 -9.82
N VAL A 145 11.17 0.89 -8.99
CA VAL A 145 10.57 2.21 -9.30
C VAL A 145 11.63 3.27 -9.12
#